data_a2c715306248299cc712ad0042d6702a
#
_entry.id   a2c715306248299cc712ad0042d6702a
#
_cell.length_a   1.000
_cell.length_b   1.000
_cell.length_c   1.000
_cell.angle_alpha   90.00
_cell.angle_beta   90.00
_cell.angle_gamma   90.00
#
_symmetry.space_group_name_H-M   'P 1'
#
loop_
_entity.id
_entity.type
_entity.pdbx_description
1 polymer ?
#
loop_
_entity_poly.entity_id
_entity_poly.type
_entity_poly.pdbx_seq_one_letter_code
_entity_poly.pdbx_strand_id
1 'polypeptide(L)'
;MKDLTLIIPAKNEAESLPKVLKELNSFSVKKIIIIDKHDKETSRSIQNFYCLVVKQKKNGYGSAIIEGIQRAKTKYVCIFNADGSFDPKYLKKMYLKLNNNNHFVFASRYLKDGGSHDDTLLTFVGNKIFTLLGKILFKLNLSDILFTYIMGNRNYFNKLKLKSNDFRLCVEIPVKIQRKKFKYTSIPSIERLRLGGKKKVNEFLDGFLILYSFFRYYLIKND
;
A
#
# COMPACT_ATOMS: atom_id res chain seq x y z
N MET A 1 -2.58 -13.60 -13.83
CA MET A 1 -3.09 -12.33 -13.23
C MET A 1 -2.95 -11.15 -14.21
N LYS A 2 -3.30 -11.37 -15.52
CA LYS A 2 -3.15 -10.33 -16.58
C LYS A 2 -4.03 -9.08 -16.35
N ASP A 3 -5.06 -9.19 -15.54
CA ASP A 3 -6.02 -8.13 -15.17
C ASP A 3 -5.66 -7.42 -13.85
N LEU A 4 -4.44 -7.62 -13.34
CA LEU A 4 -3.87 -6.97 -12.16
C LEU A 4 -2.77 -5.98 -12.56
N THR A 5 -2.81 -4.78 -11.99
CA THR A 5 -1.72 -3.78 -12.04
C THR A 5 -1.15 -3.56 -10.65
N LEU A 6 0.16 -3.65 -10.52
CA LEU A 6 0.89 -3.22 -9.33
C LEU A 6 1.15 -1.71 -9.45
N ILE A 7 0.79 -0.97 -8.41
CA ILE A 7 1.10 0.45 -8.25
C ILE A 7 2.29 0.55 -7.32
N ILE A 8 3.42 1.01 -7.84
CA ILE A 8 4.71 1.00 -7.14
C ILE A 8 5.20 2.44 -7.00
N PRO A 9 4.93 3.10 -5.86
CA PRO A 9 5.52 4.39 -5.55
C PRO A 9 7.02 4.23 -5.31
N ALA A 10 7.84 5.06 -5.95
CA ALA A 10 9.29 4.99 -5.85
C ALA A 10 9.92 6.37 -5.66
N LYS A 11 10.79 6.49 -4.66
CA LYS A 11 11.60 7.68 -4.38
C LYS A 11 12.91 7.25 -3.77
N ASN A 12 14.03 7.55 -4.43
CA ASN A 12 15.37 7.12 -4.04
C ASN A 12 15.46 5.59 -3.85
N GLU A 13 15.03 4.86 -4.89
CA GLU A 13 14.95 3.38 -4.91
C GLU A 13 15.79 2.78 -6.05
N ALA A 14 16.84 3.49 -6.50
CA ALA A 14 17.70 3.04 -7.60
C ALA A 14 18.37 1.69 -7.34
N GLU A 15 18.64 1.36 -6.07
CA GLU A 15 19.25 0.09 -5.67
C GLU A 15 18.23 -1.05 -5.53
N SER A 16 17.07 -0.79 -4.94
CA SER A 16 16.06 -1.80 -4.58
C SER A 16 15.11 -2.13 -5.73
N LEU A 17 14.61 -1.10 -6.44
CA LEU A 17 13.57 -1.27 -7.43
C LEU A 17 13.95 -2.21 -8.59
N PRO A 18 15.18 -2.21 -9.14
CA PRO A 18 15.58 -3.21 -10.16
C PRO A 18 15.51 -4.65 -9.64
N LYS A 19 15.88 -4.88 -8.37
CA LYS A 19 15.80 -6.21 -7.72
C LYS A 19 14.35 -6.65 -7.59
N VAL A 20 13.46 -5.73 -7.14
CA VAL A 20 12.02 -5.96 -7.04
C VAL A 20 11.40 -6.27 -8.41
N LEU A 21 11.74 -5.51 -9.44
CA LEU A 21 11.22 -5.74 -10.79
C LEU A 21 11.68 -7.07 -11.38
N LYS A 22 12.90 -7.51 -11.04
CA LYS A 22 13.41 -8.84 -11.40
C LYS A 22 12.56 -9.96 -10.77
N GLU A 23 12.26 -9.89 -9.47
CA GLU A 23 11.36 -10.83 -8.78
C GLU A 23 9.96 -10.83 -9.41
N LEU A 24 9.45 -9.67 -9.77
CA LEU A 24 8.12 -9.52 -10.37
C LEU A 24 8.03 -9.99 -11.83
N ASN A 25 9.12 -10.32 -12.50
CA ASN A 25 9.09 -10.85 -13.87
C ASN A 25 8.46 -12.24 -13.97
N SER A 26 8.49 -13.03 -12.90
CA SER A 26 7.84 -14.34 -12.83
C SER A 26 6.30 -14.23 -12.75
N PHE A 27 5.77 -13.03 -12.50
CA PHE A 27 4.33 -12.80 -12.37
C PHE A 27 3.77 -12.10 -13.61
N SER A 28 2.72 -12.67 -14.20
CA SER A 28 2.02 -12.05 -15.33
C SER A 28 1.11 -10.92 -14.84
N VAL A 29 1.70 -9.77 -14.46
CA VAL A 29 1.04 -8.56 -13.93
C VAL A 29 1.55 -7.32 -14.65
N LYS A 30 0.71 -6.29 -14.76
CA LYS A 30 1.14 -4.96 -15.22
C LYS A 30 1.79 -4.21 -14.07
N LYS A 31 2.76 -3.35 -14.35
CA LYS A 31 3.49 -2.56 -13.37
C LYS A 31 3.43 -1.09 -13.76
N ILE A 32 2.98 -0.23 -12.84
CA ILE A 32 3.02 1.23 -12.96
C ILE A 32 3.90 1.74 -11.84
N ILE A 33 5.02 2.33 -12.21
CA ILE A 33 5.98 2.92 -11.28
C ILE A 33 5.71 4.42 -11.22
N ILE A 34 5.38 4.94 -10.05
CA ILE A 34 5.20 6.38 -9.84
C ILE A 34 6.45 6.91 -9.17
N ILE A 35 7.28 7.62 -9.93
CA ILE A 35 8.59 8.11 -9.49
C ILE A 35 8.50 9.60 -9.13
N ASP A 36 9.14 9.99 -8.01
CA ASP A 36 9.34 11.40 -7.68
C ASP A 36 9.96 12.15 -8.88
N LYS A 37 9.39 13.30 -9.20
CA LYS A 37 9.77 14.07 -10.42
C LYS A 37 11.25 14.46 -10.50
N HIS A 38 11.92 14.52 -9.35
CA HIS A 38 13.34 14.89 -9.26
C HIS A 38 14.28 13.68 -9.18
N ASP A 39 13.74 12.47 -9.01
CA ASP A 39 14.51 11.23 -8.87
C ASP A 39 14.92 10.64 -10.23
N LYS A 40 16.01 11.17 -10.76
CA LYS A 40 16.58 10.73 -12.04
C LYS A 40 17.28 9.36 -11.91
N GLU A 41 17.87 9.06 -10.76
CA GLU A 41 18.63 7.83 -10.53
C GLU A 41 17.72 6.61 -10.52
N THR A 42 16.63 6.63 -9.76
CA THR A 42 15.63 5.55 -9.80
C THR A 42 15.06 5.38 -11.21
N SER A 43 14.78 6.48 -11.92
CA SER A 43 14.27 6.40 -13.29
C SER A 43 15.26 5.72 -14.24
N ARG A 44 16.56 6.03 -14.14
CA ARG A 44 17.62 5.42 -14.95
C ARG A 44 17.82 3.94 -14.65
N SER A 45 17.74 3.56 -13.37
CA SER A 45 18.01 2.18 -12.93
C SER A 45 17.02 1.15 -13.50
N ILE A 46 15.85 1.59 -13.98
CA ILE A 46 14.78 0.70 -14.46
C ILE A 46 14.50 0.83 -15.97
N GLN A 47 15.32 1.51 -16.74
CA GLN A 47 15.08 1.76 -18.18
C GLN A 47 14.88 0.46 -19.00
N ASN A 48 15.54 -0.62 -18.59
CA ASN A 48 15.49 -1.91 -19.29
C ASN A 48 14.36 -2.84 -18.80
N PHE A 49 13.47 -2.36 -17.92
CA PHE A 49 12.38 -3.18 -17.41
C PHE A 49 11.05 -2.85 -18.09
N TYR A 50 10.26 -3.88 -18.37
CA TYR A 50 8.93 -3.70 -18.95
C TYR A 50 7.93 -3.22 -17.88
N CYS A 51 7.78 -1.90 -17.75
CA CYS A 51 6.86 -1.25 -16.85
C CYS A 51 6.46 0.15 -17.39
N LEU A 52 5.31 0.66 -16.95
CA LEU A 52 4.93 2.05 -17.23
C LEU A 52 5.52 2.95 -16.15
N VAL A 53 6.42 3.83 -16.54
CA VAL A 53 7.00 4.83 -15.64
C VAL A 53 6.24 6.14 -15.76
N VAL A 54 5.84 6.70 -14.62
CA VAL A 54 5.10 7.97 -14.53
C VAL A 54 5.80 8.88 -13.53
N LYS A 55 6.12 10.09 -13.95
CA LYS A 55 6.61 11.14 -13.04
C LYS A 55 5.47 11.66 -12.19
N GLN A 56 5.65 11.61 -10.87
CA GLN A 56 4.67 12.04 -9.90
C GLN A 56 4.35 13.54 -10.04
N LYS A 57 3.07 13.89 -10.06
CA LYS A 57 2.63 15.29 -10.17
C LYS A 57 2.65 16.02 -8.83
N LYS A 58 2.15 15.38 -7.77
CA LYS A 58 2.07 15.92 -6.40
C LYS A 58 2.95 15.10 -5.48
N ASN A 59 3.73 15.75 -4.63
CA ASN A 59 4.60 15.08 -3.67
C ASN A 59 3.81 14.24 -2.66
N GLY A 60 4.44 13.18 -2.12
CA GLY A 60 3.96 12.34 -1.04
C GLY A 60 3.54 10.94 -1.49
N TYR A 61 3.66 10.00 -0.57
CA TYR A 61 3.39 8.58 -0.77
C TYR A 61 1.95 8.32 -1.23
N GLY A 62 0.98 8.92 -0.54
CA GLY A 62 -0.44 8.78 -0.87
C GLY A 62 -0.77 9.37 -2.25
N SER A 63 -0.18 10.51 -2.62
CA SER A 63 -0.35 11.08 -3.96
C SER A 63 0.12 10.14 -5.06
N ALA A 64 1.27 9.47 -4.87
CA ALA A 64 1.79 8.51 -5.83
C ALA A 64 0.83 7.33 -6.02
N ILE A 65 0.29 6.79 -4.91
CA ILE A 65 -0.68 5.69 -4.96
C ILE A 65 -1.96 6.11 -5.69
N ILE A 66 -2.53 7.27 -5.34
CA ILE A 66 -3.74 7.80 -5.97
C ILE A 66 -3.53 7.99 -7.47
N GLU A 67 -2.40 8.58 -7.87
CA GLU A 67 -2.08 8.79 -9.29
C GLU A 67 -1.93 7.43 -10.02
N GLY A 68 -1.29 6.46 -9.41
CA GLY A 68 -1.13 5.12 -9.97
C GLY A 68 -2.48 4.40 -10.16
N ILE A 69 -3.39 4.47 -9.19
CA ILE A 69 -4.74 3.90 -9.27
C ILE A 69 -5.52 4.54 -10.43
N GLN A 70 -5.44 5.86 -10.59
CA GLN A 70 -6.11 6.58 -11.68
C GLN A 70 -5.58 6.20 -13.06
N ARG A 71 -4.28 5.89 -13.17
CA ARG A 71 -3.64 5.46 -14.42
C ARG A 71 -3.86 3.99 -14.78
N ALA A 72 -4.17 3.16 -13.81
CA ALA A 72 -4.42 1.75 -14.03
C ALA A 72 -5.64 1.54 -14.94
N LYS A 73 -5.55 0.57 -15.87
CA LYS A 73 -6.66 0.20 -16.78
C LYS A 73 -7.19 -1.21 -16.51
N THR A 74 -6.55 -1.96 -15.63
CA THR A 74 -6.94 -3.32 -15.28
C THR A 74 -8.10 -3.35 -14.28
N LYS A 75 -8.74 -4.52 -14.16
CA LYS A 75 -9.84 -4.75 -13.22
C LYS A 75 -9.39 -4.61 -11.75
N TYR A 76 -8.18 -5.09 -11.45
CA TYR A 76 -7.61 -5.09 -10.11
C TYR A 76 -6.36 -4.24 -10.04
N VAL A 77 -6.12 -3.64 -8.89
CA VAL A 77 -4.89 -2.93 -8.56
C VAL A 77 -4.37 -3.40 -7.21
N CYS A 78 -3.06 -3.37 -7.05
CA CYS A 78 -2.40 -3.70 -5.81
C CYS A 78 -1.32 -2.64 -5.52
N ILE A 79 -1.33 -2.09 -4.32
CA ILE A 79 -0.26 -1.24 -3.83
C ILE A 79 0.93 -2.15 -3.49
N PHE A 80 2.09 -1.85 -4.05
CA PHE A 80 3.30 -2.67 -3.88
C PHE A 80 4.52 -1.78 -3.65
N ASN A 81 5.36 -2.10 -2.67
CA ASN A 81 6.52 -1.27 -2.33
C ASN A 81 7.70 -1.49 -3.28
N ALA A 82 8.48 -0.42 -3.52
CA ALA A 82 9.69 -0.44 -4.34
C ALA A 82 10.94 -0.94 -3.60
N ASP A 83 10.89 -1.02 -2.27
CA ASP A 83 12.03 -1.34 -1.39
C ASP A 83 12.27 -2.85 -1.16
N GLY A 84 11.37 -3.70 -1.65
CA GLY A 84 11.45 -5.15 -1.52
C GLY A 84 10.87 -5.72 -0.22
N SER A 85 10.32 -4.88 0.65
CA SER A 85 9.70 -5.33 1.90
C SER A 85 8.44 -6.18 1.68
N PHE A 86 7.70 -5.94 0.59
CA PHE A 86 6.54 -6.75 0.23
C PHE A 86 6.96 -8.00 -0.56
N ASP A 87 6.58 -9.17 -0.07
CA ASP A 87 6.90 -10.43 -0.73
C ASP A 87 5.86 -10.75 -1.81
N PRO A 88 6.27 -10.84 -3.10
CA PRO A 88 5.35 -11.09 -4.21
C PRO A 88 4.67 -12.48 -4.17
N LYS A 89 5.15 -13.43 -3.36
CA LYS A 89 4.50 -14.76 -3.21
C LYS A 89 3.05 -14.64 -2.72
N TYR A 90 2.69 -13.56 -2.00
CA TYR A 90 1.33 -13.34 -1.50
C TYR A 90 0.36 -12.82 -2.57
N LEU A 91 0.83 -12.31 -3.71
CA LEU A 91 -0.01 -11.78 -4.79
C LEU A 91 -1.07 -12.79 -5.26
N LYS A 92 -0.68 -14.04 -5.46
CA LYS A 92 -1.61 -15.09 -5.90
C LYS A 92 -2.71 -15.35 -4.87
N LYS A 93 -2.34 -15.42 -3.57
CA LYS A 93 -3.29 -15.63 -2.46
C LYS A 93 -4.27 -14.45 -2.33
N MET A 94 -3.78 -13.21 -2.43
CA MET A 94 -4.61 -12.01 -2.41
C MET A 94 -5.59 -12.00 -3.61
N TYR A 95 -5.10 -12.29 -4.80
CA TYR A 95 -5.90 -12.35 -6.03
C TYR A 95 -7.05 -13.37 -5.94
N LEU A 96 -6.78 -14.57 -5.42
CA LEU A 96 -7.80 -15.59 -5.22
C LEU A 96 -8.85 -15.13 -4.19
N LYS A 97 -8.43 -14.47 -3.11
CA LYS A 97 -9.37 -13.94 -2.09
C LYS A 97 -10.27 -12.83 -2.64
N LEU A 98 -9.78 -11.99 -3.58
CA LEU A 98 -10.62 -11.00 -4.27
C LEU A 98 -11.71 -11.66 -5.10
N ASN A 99 -11.41 -12.72 -5.82
CA ASN A 99 -12.39 -13.43 -6.65
C ASN A 99 -13.49 -14.10 -5.82
N ASN A 100 -13.28 -14.33 -4.51
CA ASN A 100 -14.27 -14.88 -3.59
C ASN A 100 -15.17 -13.79 -2.97
N ASN A 101 -15.74 -12.92 -3.82
CA ASN A 101 -16.73 -11.90 -3.43
C ASN A 101 -16.21 -10.83 -2.43
N ASN A 102 -14.90 -10.57 -2.42
CA ASN A 102 -14.32 -9.44 -1.70
C ASN A 102 -14.00 -8.29 -2.67
N HIS A 103 -14.15 -7.06 -2.20
CA HIS A 103 -13.76 -5.88 -2.95
C HIS A 103 -12.30 -5.49 -2.68
N PHE A 104 -11.80 -5.80 -1.47
CA PHE A 104 -10.43 -5.54 -1.04
C PHE A 104 -9.86 -6.70 -0.24
N VAL A 105 -8.54 -6.87 -0.36
CA VAL A 105 -7.75 -7.81 0.45
C VAL A 105 -6.55 -7.07 1.02
N PHE A 106 -6.40 -7.16 2.34
CA PHE A 106 -5.28 -6.61 3.09
C PHE A 106 -4.30 -7.72 3.43
N ALA A 107 -3.02 -7.52 3.21
CA ALA A 107 -2.01 -8.31 3.86
C ALA A 107 -1.82 -7.83 5.30
N SER A 108 -1.47 -8.72 6.21
CA SER A 108 -1.29 -8.39 7.62
C SER A 108 -0.10 -9.13 8.20
N ARG A 109 0.76 -8.41 8.89
CA ARG A 109 1.92 -8.92 9.63
C ARG A 109 1.50 -9.58 10.95
N TYR A 110 0.32 -9.24 11.47
CA TYR A 110 -0.11 -9.60 12.83
C TYR A 110 -1.27 -10.61 12.87
N LEU A 111 -1.57 -11.26 11.75
CA LEU A 111 -2.38 -12.47 11.74
C LEU A 111 -1.50 -13.69 12.08
N LYS A 112 -2.13 -14.80 12.54
CA LYS A 112 -1.45 -16.09 12.66
C LYS A 112 -0.75 -16.43 11.34
N ASP A 113 0.49 -16.86 11.40
CA ASP A 113 1.37 -17.12 10.24
C ASP A 113 1.83 -15.86 9.48
N GLY A 114 1.63 -14.67 10.04
CA GLY A 114 2.24 -13.41 9.60
C GLY A 114 3.46 -13.02 10.42
N GLY A 115 4.17 -11.99 10.00
CA GLY A 115 5.34 -11.48 10.71
C GLY A 115 5.98 -10.29 10.01
N SER A 116 6.95 -9.67 10.67
CA SER A 116 7.81 -8.63 10.08
C SER A 116 9.25 -8.84 10.51
N HIS A 117 10.15 -8.73 9.55
CA HIS A 117 11.60 -8.66 9.79
C HIS A 117 12.11 -7.21 9.86
N ASP A 118 11.26 -6.22 9.54
CA ASP A 118 11.61 -4.76 9.50
C ASP A 118 11.00 -3.97 10.68
N ASP A 119 10.10 -4.57 11.47
CA ASP A 119 9.50 -3.92 12.63
C ASP A 119 10.50 -3.75 13.78
N THR A 120 10.55 -2.54 14.32
CA THR A 120 11.12 -2.25 15.64
C THR A 120 10.05 -2.41 16.72
N LEU A 121 10.45 -2.50 17.99
CA LEU A 121 9.49 -2.52 19.09
C LEU A 121 8.56 -1.29 19.06
N LEU A 122 9.10 -0.12 18.74
CA LEU A 122 8.33 1.13 18.63
C LEU A 122 7.29 1.07 17.51
N THR A 123 7.67 0.62 16.31
CA THR A 123 6.74 0.50 15.18
C THR A 123 5.69 -0.58 15.41
N PHE A 124 6.06 -1.69 16.04
CA PHE A 124 5.13 -2.74 16.43
C PHE A 124 4.07 -2.23 17.41
N VAL A 125 4.49 -1.61 18.52
CA VAL A 125 3.57 -1.07 19.55
C VAL A 125 2.70 0.03 18.95
N GLY A 126 3.28 0.98 18.22
CA GLY A 126 2.54 2.05 17.55
C GLY A 126 1.47 1.50 16.60
N ASN A 127 1.79 0.48 15.81
CA ASN A 127 0.85 -0.13 14.89
C ASN A 127 -0.29 -0.87 15.63
N LYS A 128 0.00 -1.54 16.74
CA LYS A 128 -1.03 -2.15 17.59
C LYS A 128 -2.00 -1.11 18.15
N ILE A 129 -1.49 0.03 18.61
CA ILE A 129 -2.30 1.15 19.11
C ILE A 129 -3.20 1.69 17.98
N PHE A 130 -2.64 2.00 16.82
CA PHE A 130 -3.42 2.51 15.67
C PHE A 130 -4.45 1.48 15.17
N THR A 131 -4.12 0.21 15.17
CA THR A 131 -5.06 -0.85 14.81
C THR A 131 -6.21 -0.93 15.82
N LEU A 132 -5.92 -0.82 17.11
CA LEU A 132 -6.93 -0.78 18.17
C LEU A 132 -7.84 0.46 18.03
N LEU A 133 -7.28 1.64 17.78
CA LEU A 133 -8.06 2.85 17.49
C LEU A 133 -8.98 2.65 16.28
N GLY A 134 -8.51 2.02 15.21
CA GLY A 134 -9.31 1.70 14.04
C GLY A 134 -10.49 0.78 14.38
N LYS A 135 -10.28 -0.23 15.22
CA LYS A 135 -11.33 -1.14 15.69
C LYS A 135 -12.38 -0.40 16.54
N ILE A 136 -11.94 0.41 17.50
CA ILE A 136 -12.83 1.13 18.43
C ILE A 136 -13.63 2.22 17.69
N LEU A 137 -12.95 3.11 16.97
CA LEU A 137 -13.58 4.30 16.39
C LEU A 137 -14.39 3.99 15.12
N PHE A 138 -13.97 3.01 14.33
CA PHE A 138 -14.57 2.74 13.01
C PHE A 138 -15.09 1.32 12.86
N LYS A 139 -14.99 0.47 13.89
CA LYS A 139 -15.39 -0.96 13.86
C LYS A 139 -14.65 -1.73 12.74
N LEU A 140 -13.38 -1.40 12.49
CA LEU A 140 -12.57 -2.08 11.48
C LEU A 140 -12.24 -3.51 11.92
N ASN A 141 -12.46 -4.46 11.05
CA ASN A 141 -12.03 -5.84 11.25
C ASN A 141 -10.67 -6.08 10.57
N LEU A 142 -9.65 -5.34 11.03
CA LEU A 142 -8.26 -5.46 10.57
C LEU A 142 -7.34 -5.76 11.75
N SER A 143 -6.25 -6.45 11.48
CA SER A 143 -5.17 -6.75 12.45
C SER A 143 -3.93 -5.88 12.22
N ASP A 144 -3.85 -5.16 11.10
CA ASP A 144 -2.72 -4.34 10.70
C ASP A 144 -3.20 -3.18 9.80
N ILE A 145 -3.36 -2.00 10.37
CA ILE A 145 -3.93 -0.85 9.65
C ILE A 145 -2.88 -0.07 8.86
N LEU A 146 -1.61 -0.10 9.28
CA LEU A 146 -0.55 0.69 8.65
C LEU A 146 0.14 -0.03 7.49
N PHE A 147 -0.11 -1.34 7.31
CA PHE A 147 0.51 -2.11 6.25
C PHE A 147 -0.23 -1.92 4.92
N THR A 148 0.36 -1.17 4.03
CA THR A 148 -0.28 -0.76 2.78
C THR A 148 -0.24 -1.79 1.65
N TYR A 149 0.14 -3.04 1.93
CA TYR A 149 0.03 -4.14 0.97
C TYR A 149 -1.44 -4.51 0.78
N ILE A 150 -2.12 -3.75 -0.06
CA ILE A 150 -3.57 -3.82 -0.27
C ILE A 150 -3.84 -4.09 -1.74
N MET A 151 -4.66 -5.10 -2.01
CA MET A 151 -5.16 -5.41 -3.34
C MET A 151 -6.68 -5.18 -3.38
N GLY A 152 -7.18 -4.59 -4.47
CA GLY A 152 -8.61 -4.33 -4.59
C GLY A 152 -9.09 -4.14 -6.01
N ASN A 153 -10.39 -4.18 -6.18
CA ASN A 153 -11.01 -3.85 -7.46
C ASN A 153 -10.88 -2.33 -7.70
N ARG A 154 -10.34 -1.96 -8.86
CA ARG A 154 -10.07 -0.56 -9.23
C ARG A 154 -11.32 0.32 -9.17
N ASN A 155 -12.48 -0.19 -9.58
CA ASN A 155 -13.72 0.60 -9.53
C ASN A 155 -14.10 0.95 -8.07
N TYR A 156 -13.88 0.04 -7.14
CA TYR A 156 -14.14 0.31 -5.72
C TYR A 156 -13.08 1.26 -5.13
N PHE A 157 -11.80 1.14 -5.53
CA PHE A 157 -10.77 2.13 -5.17
C PHE A 157 -11.17 3.54 -5.63
N ASN A 158 -11.62 3.70 -6.88
CA ASN A 158 -12.06 4.99 -7.41
C ASN A 158 -13.25 5.57 -6.62
N LYS A 159 -14.17 4.71 -6.17
CA LYS A 159 -15.32 5.12 -5.33
C LYS A 159 -14.89 5.60 -3.93
N LEU A 160 -13.67 5.28 -3.45
CA LEU A 160 -13.19 5.80 -2.18
C LEU A 160 -12.90 7.30 -2.22
N LYS A 161 -12.64 7.88 -3.40
CA LYS A 161 -12.28 9.30 -3.57
C LYS A 161 -11.17 9.72 -2.59
N LEU A 162 -10.04 8.99 -2.64
CA LEU A 162 -8.90 9.19 -1.75
C LEU A 162 -8.30 10.60 -1.92
N LYS A 163 -7.89 11.22 -0.80
CA LYS A 163 -7.41 12.62 -0.74
C LYS A 163 -6.07 12.78 -0.03
N SER A 164 -5.69 11.85 0.86
CA SER A 164 -4.45 11.95 1.64
C SER A 164 -3.22 11.82 0.75
N ASN A 165 -2.34 12.81 0.83
CA ASN A 165 -1.14 12.87 -0.03
C ASN A 165 0.05 12.09 0.55
N ASP A 166 0.03 11.75 1.83
CA ASP A 166 1.12 11.15 2.60
C ASP A 166 0.71 9.81 3.24
N PHE A 167 1.41 9.37 4.29
CA PHE A 167 1.14 8.11 4.98
C PHE A 167 -0.23 8.05 5.68
N ARG A 168 -0.94 9.17 5.85
CA ARG A 168 -2.34 9.16 6.33
C ARG A 168 -3.26 8.32 5.44
N LEU A 169 -2.85 8.04 4.21
CA LEU A 169 -3.57 7.16 3.29
C LEU A 169 -3.81 5.75 3.88
N CYS A 170 -2.92 5.25 4.75
CA CYS A 170 -3.08 3.94 5.40
C CYS A 170 -4.32 3.88 6.33
N VAL A 171 -4.74 5.01 6.89
CA VAL A 171 -5.98 5.14 7.67
C VAL A 171 -7.16 5.47 6.77
N GLU A 172 -6.97 6.34 5.79
CA GLU A 172 -8.03 6.77 4.88
C GLU A 172 -8.68 5.60 4.13
N ILE A 173 -7.85 4.71 3.57
CA ILE A 173 -8.34 3.57 2.78
C ILE A 173 -9.30 2.69 3.60
N PRO A 174 -8.91 2.08 4.73
CA PRO A 174 -9.78 1.18 5.47
C PRO A 174 -10.99 1.89 6.08
N VAL A 175 -10.86 3.12 6.55
CA VAL A 175 -12.00 3.90 7.08
C VAL A 175 -13.05 4.15 6.00
N LYS A 176 -12.64 4.54 4.79
CA LYS A 176 -13.57 4.76 3.67
C LYS A 176 -14.17 3.44 3.15
N ILE A 177 -13.42 2.35 3.15
CA ILE A 177 -13.93 1.01 2.82
C ILE A 177 -15.06 0.65 3.79
N GLN A 178 -14.82 0.79 5.09
CA GLN A 178 -15.80 0.47 6.13
C GLN A 178 -17.06 1.35 6.03
N ARG A 179 -16.89 2.67 5.87
CA ARG A 179 -18.03 3.61 5.73
C ARG A 179 -18.91 3.31 4.51
N LYS A 180 -18.29 2.88 3.42
CA LYS A 180 -19.01 2.49 2.20
C LYS A 180 -19.53 1.04 2.24
N LYS A 181 -19.33 0.32 3.36
CA LYS A 181 -19.73 -1.08 3.55
C LYS A 181 -19.22 -2.00 2.45
N PHE A 182 -18.01 -1.71 1.93
CA PHE A 182 -17.38 -2.58 0.96
C PHE A 182 -16.81 -3.83 1.65
N LYS A 183 -16.97 -4.99 1.03
CA LYS A 183 -16.47 -6.26 1.57
C LYS A 183 -14.95 -6.31 1.49
N TYR A 184 -14.31 -6.67 2.57
CA TYR A 184 -12.86 -6.87 2.64
C TYR A 184 -12.49 -8.04 3.53
N THR A 185 -11.31 -8.55 3.32
CA THR A 185 -10.72 -9.63 4.13
C THR A 185 -9.22 -9.39 4.28
N SER A 186 -8.59 -10.13 5.19
CA SER A 186 -7.14 -10.09 5.37
C SER A 186 -6.52 -11.46 5.15
N ILE A 187 -5.24 -11.46 4.76
CA ILE A 187 -4.40 -12.66 4.72
C ILE A 187 -3.13 -12.43 5.53
N PRO A 188 -2.56 -13.47 6.16
CA PRO A 188 -1.24 -13.34 6.78
C PRO A 188 -0.16 -13.11 5.70
N SER A 189 0.82 -12.27 6.04
CA SER A 189 1.96 -11.93 5.20
C SER A 189 3.18 -11.69 6.08
N ILE A 190 4.35 -12.11 5.60
CA ILE A 190 5.63 -11.77 6.22
C ILE A 190 6.21 -10.58 5.47
N GLU A 191 6.49 -9.51 6.19
CA GLU A 191 7.25 -8.37 5.69
C GLU A 191 8.74 -8.71 5.73
N ARG A 192 9.41 -8.55 4.59
CA ARG A 192 10.84 -8.83 4.47
C ARG A 192 11.67 -7.61 4.86
N LEU A 193 12.95 -7.81 5.13
CA LEU A 193 13.92 -6.72 5.17
C LEU A 193 13.99 -6.03 3.80
N ARG A 194 14.25 -4.75 3.80
CA ARG A 194 14.43 -3.95 2.57
C ARG A 194 15.66 -4.43 1.81
N LEU A 195 15.56 -4.40 0.49
CA LEU A 195 16.66 -4.75 -0.42
C LEU A 195 17.64 -3.60 -0.63
N GLY A 196 17.30 -2.40 -0.16
CA GLY A 196 18.10 -1.18 -0.25
C GLY A 196 17.30 0.06 0.16
N GLY A 197 17.94 1.22 0.08
CA GLY A 197 17.32 2.50 0.42
C GLY A 197 17.23 2.78 1.93
N LYS A 198 16.66 3.94 2.27
CA LYS A 198 16.43 4.36 3.66
C LYS A 198 14.93 4.39 3.97
N LYS A 199 14.58 4.09 5.23
CA LYS A 199 13.22 4.24 5.74
C LYS A 199 12.76 5.69 5.53
N LYS A 200 11.61 5.87 4.89
CA LYS A 200 11.08 7.21 4.55
C LYS A 200 10.04 7.70 5.54
N VAL A 201 9.56 6.80 6.39
CA VAL A 201 8.62 7.12 7.48
C VAL A 201 9.40 7.74 8.62
N ASN A 202 9.00 8.95 9.03
CA ASN A 202 9.41 9.55 10.30
C ASN A 202 8.42 9.09 11.37
N GLU A 203 8.84 8.19 12.26
CA GLU A 203 7.97 7.50 13.20
C GLU A 203 7.17 8.46 14.10
N PHE A 204 7.76 9.58 14.50
CA PHE A 204 7.08 10.57 15.35
C PHE A 204 6.16 11.48 14.55
N LEU A 205 6.69 12.11 13.48
CA LEU A 205 5.92 13.07 12.69
C LEU A 205 4.76 12.38 11.96
N ASP A 206 5.04 11.28 11.25
CA ASP A 206 4.00 10.54 10.55
C ASP A 206 3.03 9.88 11.54
N GLY A 207 3.51 9.40 12.68
CA GLY A 207 2.68 8.89 13.76
C GLY A 207 1.68 9.93 14.28
N PHE A 208 2.12 11.16 14.49
CA PHE A 208 1.24 12.26 14.89
C PHE A 208 0.20 12.59 13.80
N LEU A 209 0.63 12.68 12.55
CA LEU A 209 -0.29 12.94 11.41
C LEU A 209 -1.31 11.80 11.24
N ILE A 210 -0.90 10.56 11.44
CA ILE A 210 -1.79 9.40 11.42
C ILE A 210 -2.81 9.51 12.54
N LEU A 211 -2.38 9.80 13.79
CA LEU A 211 -3.28 10.01 14.92
C LEU A 211 -4.29 11.13 14.65
N TYR A 212 -3.81 12.28 14.16
CA TYR A 212 -4.70 13.37 13.73
C TYR A 212 -5.75 12.92 12.72
N SER A 213 -5.37 12.03 11.79
CA SER A 213 -6.32 11.49 10.80
C SER A 213 -7.45 10.68 11.42
N PHE A 214 -7.18 9.90 12.49
CA PHE A 214 -8.21 9.17 13.21
C PHE A 214 -9.27 10.11 13.79
N PHE A 215 -8.83 11.18 14.46
CA PHE A 215 -9.75 12.17 15.01
C PHE A 215 -10.49 12.93 13.92
N ARG A 216 -9.81 13.35 12.87
CA ARG A 216 -10.43 14.01 11.73
C ARG A 216 -11.52 13.14 11.11
N TYR A 217 -11.24 11.89 10.79
CA TYR A 217 -12.25 10.99 10.24
C TYR A 217 -13.35 10.64 11.23
N TYR A 218 -13.08 10.60 12.52
CA TYR A 218 -14.11 10.37 13.53
C TYR A 218 -15.12 11.53 13.61
N LEU A 219 -14.62 12.76 13.57
CA LEU A 219 -15.45 13.97 13.67
C LEU A 219 -16.18 14.26 12.35
N ILE A 220 -15.54 14.06 11.20
CA ILE A 220 -16.11 14.37 9.87
C ILE A 220 -16.71 13.08 9.28
N LYS A 221 -18.02 12.88 9.49
CA LYS A 221 -18.70 11.65 9.02
C LYS A 221 -18.94 11.60 7.50
N ASN A 222 -18.91 12.74 6.79
CA ASN A 222 -19.31 12.90 5.39
C ASN A 222 -18.16 13.22 4.43
N ASP A 223 -16.96 12.63 4.60
CA ASP A 223 -15.83 12.87 3.69
C ASP A 223 -15.67 11.74 2.64
#